data_84ef3b414314399b051f6748b07050f7
#
_entry.id   84ef3b414314399b051f6748b07050f7
#
_cell.length_a   1.000
_cell.length_b   1.000
_cell.length_c   1.000
_cell.angle_alpha   90.00
_cell.angle_beta   90.00
_cell.angle_gamma   90.00
#
_symmetry.space_group_name_H-M   'P 1'
#
loop_
_entity.id
_entity.type
_entity.pdbx_description
1 polymer ?
#
loop_
_entity_poly.entity_id
_entity_poly.type
_entity_poly.pdbx_seq_one_letter_code
_entity_poly.pdbx_strand_id
1 'polypeptide(L)'
;INSVELFDYPGFDICNPKKNREEIQHLSALDLIFFATSGDLNRQELDKLLWLIKQGKNIIIIINKIDIWGRDEIKIIKENIRTKLPINCKIPIITYSIKDNDLCDTNKIYNYLNITLNRIGYSLLIYNTYQLANNLAYNIKEARLIKRKQKAQSLIGKFATLKASSVALNPMIFIDIAGSATLDTLLINELSKLYGLKMKSKSAISLLKSLSFNNILLGITQISIHSSFNLIKKMSLILAPFTSGLSLMPYGPVAIAQAAIALHTTKIIGKLAAKEILERSMINNLEPFKNIQQIIYKEPEILCSSKYFINSQKFNRDYSIFIP
;
A
#
# COMPACT_ATOMS: atom_id res chain seq x y z
N ILE A 1 34.11 -12.90 0.82
CA ILE A 1 33.77 -11.81 -0.13
C ILE A 1 35.06 -11.42 -0.85
N ASN A 2 35.07 -11.43 -2.17
CA ASN A 2 36.27 -11.20 -2.97
C ASN A 2 36.56 -9.71 -3.22
N SER A 3 35.58 -8.83 -3.05
CA SER A 3 35.74 -7.38 -3.23
C SER A 3 34.71 -6.62 -2.39
N VAL A 4 35.09 -5.44 -1.92
CA VAL A 4 34.25 -4.49 -1.19
C VAL A 4 34.38 -3.14 -1.87
N GLU A 5 33.27 -2.54 -2.23
CA GLU A 5 33.24 -1.18 -2.77
C GLU A 5 32.87 -0.20 -1.65
N LEU A 6 33.65 0.86 -1.50
CA LEU A 6 33.42 1.93 -0.53
C LEU A 6 32.92 3.17 -1.27
N PHE A 7 31.78 3.68 -0.81
CA PHE A 7 31.19 4.92 -1.32
C PHE A 7 31.29 5.99 -0.25
N ASP A 8 31.96 7.10 -0.54
CA ASP A 8 31.95 8.30 0.30
C ASP A 8 30.72 9.13 -0.04
N TYR A 9 29.91 9.39 0.95
CA TYR A 9 28.69 10.19 0.82
C TYR A 9 28.90 11.57 1.39
N PRO A 10 28.64 12.65 0.63
CA PRO A 10 28.65 14.00 1.15
C PRO A 10 27.62 14.11 2.28
N GLY A 11 27.96 14.90 3.31
CA GLY A 11 27.04 15.16 4.43
C GLY A 11 25.65 15.59 3.93
N PHE A 12 24.62 15.21 4.66
CA PHE A 12 23.22 15.42 4.25
C PHE A 12 22.89 16.91 4.06
N ASP A 13 22.68 17.31 2.82
CA ASP A 13 22.31 18.68 2.45
C ASP A 13 20.77 18.78 2.41
N ILE A 14 20.18 19.51 3.34
CA ILE A 14 18.73 19.53 3.61
C ILE A 14 17.97 20.34 2.55
N CYS A 15 18.66 21.14 1.77
CA CYS A 15 18.04 22.17 0.92
C CYS A 15 17.58 21.68 -0.45
N ASN A 16 17.88 20.45 -0.89
CA ASN A 16 17.56 20.03 -2.25
C ASN A 16 16.73 18.73 -2.33
N PRO A 17 15.38 18.83 -2.50
CA PRO A 17 14.51 17.66 -2.52
C PRO A 17 14.70 16.71 -3.73
N LYS A 18 15.32 17.17 -4.82
CA LYS A 18 15.66 16.31 -5.98
C LYS A 18 16.88 15.45 -5.67
N LYS A 19 17.91 16.04 -5.08
CA LYS A 19 19.12 15.37 -4.64
C LYS A 19 18.83 14.31 -3.58
N ASN A 20 17.88 14.58 -2.69
CA ASN A 20 17.42 13.63 -1.69
C ASN A 20 16.81 12.34 -2.27
N ARG A 21 16.18 12.36 -3.44
CA ARG A 21 15.61 11.14 -4.05
C ARG A 21 16.68 10.21 -4.63
N GLU A 22 17.67 10.77 -5.29
CA GLU A 22 18.81 10.01 -5.84
C GLU A 22 19.65 9.42 -4.70
N GLU A 23 19.95 10.22 -3.67
CA GLU A 23 20.63 9.78 -2.45
C GLU A 23 19.89 8.65 -1.74
N ILE A 24 18.56 8.75 -1.59
CA ILE A 24 17.72 7.71 -1.00
C ILE A 24 17.81 6.41 -1.81
N GLN A 25 17.80 6.48 -3.14
CA GLN A 25 17.94 5.29 -4.00
C GLN A 25 19.30 4.65 -3.83
N HIS A 26 20.38 5.44 -3.83
CA HIS A 26 21.74 4.95 -3.62
C HIS A 26 21.91 4.33 -2.22
N LEU A 27 21.50 5.03 -1.17
CA LEU A 27 21.58 4.51 0.21
C LEU A 27 20.75 3.21 0.38
N SER A 28 19.66 3.08 -0.37
CA SER A 28 18.87 1.85 -0.34
C SER A 28 19.57 0.65 -0.99
N ALA A 29 20.56 0.88 -1.85
CA ALA A 29 21.35 -0.16 -2.51
C ALA A 29 22.54 -0.67 -1.65
N LEU A 30 22.95 0.09 -0.63
CA LEU A 30 24.11 -0.26 0.20
C LEU A 30 23.79 -1.42 1.15
N ASP A 31 24.77 -2.33 1.32
CA ASP A 31 24.65 -3.47 2.21
C ASP A 31 24.96 -3.13 3.68
N LEU A 32 25.91 -2.22 3.90
CA LEU A 32 26.36 -1.74 5.19
C LEU A 32 26.60 -0.24 5.14
N ILE A 33 26.19 0.47 6.18
CA ILE A 33 26.34 1.93 6.27
C ILE A 33 27.15 2.30 7.49
N PHE A 34 28.24 3.04 7.29
CA PHE A 34 28.94 3.73 8.37
C PHE A 34 28.33 5.12 8.55
N PHE A 35 27.70 5.32 9.68
CA PHE A 35 27.12 6.61 10.05
C PHE A 35 28.09 7.37 10.93
N ALA A 36 28.81 8.34 10.35
CA ALA A 36 29.82 9.11 11.06
C ALA A 36 29.20 10.36 11.71
N THR A 37 29.50 10.58 12.99
CA THR A 37 29.19 11.78 13.75
C THR A 37 30.43 12.26 14.52
N SER A 38 30.51 13.54 14.84
CA SER A 38 31.64 14.10 15.61
C SER A 38 31.37 14.24 17.12
N GLY A 39 30.22 13.79 17.59
CA GLY A 39 29.79 13.89 18.99
C GLY A 39 28.43 13.28 19.18
N ASP A 40 27.59 13.89 20.00
CA ASP A 40 26.20 13.48 20.16
C ASP A 40 25.40 13.79 18.88
N LEU A 41 24.37 12.99 18.61
CA LEU A 41 23.52 13.18 17.45
C LEU A 41 22.68 14.45 17.55
N ASN A 42 22.80 15.32 16.57
CA ASN A 42 21.87 16.43 16.41
C ASN A 42 20.51 15.90 15.88
N ARG A 43 19.49 16.77 15.88
CA ARG A 43 18.12 16.37 15.49
C ARG A 43 18.07 15.84 14.06
N GLN A 44 18.79 16.44 13.16
CA GLN A 44 18.79 16.07 11.72
C GLN A 44 19.50 14.75 11.49
N GLU A 45 20.64 14.54 12.14
CA GLU A 45 21.36 13.26 12.12
C GLU A 45 20.52 12.14 12.71
N LEU A 46 19.82 12.41 13.82
CA LEU A 46 18.91 11.45 14.45
C LEU A 46 17.75 11.08 13.52
N ASP A 47 17.10 12.06 12.90
CA ASP A 47 15.99 11.82 11.97
C ASP A 47 16.42 10.94 10.78
N LYS A 48 17.62 11.19 10.24
CA LYS A 48 18.20 10.40 9.15
C LYS A 48 18.58 8.99 9.60
N LEU A 49 19.19 8.87 10.76
CA LEU A 49 19.54 7.58 11.34
C LEU A 49 18.30 6.73 11.61
N LEU A 50 17.26 7.33 12.18
CA LEU A 50 15.97 6.64 12.41
C LEU A 50 15.30 6.25 11.09
N TRP A 51 15.43 7.09 10.05
CA TRP A 51 14.93 6.74 8.72
C TRP A 51 15.68 5.53 8.14
N LEU A 52 17.01 5.49 8.21
CA LEU A 52 17.82 4.35 7.76
C LEU A 52 17.46 3.06 8.52
N ILE A 53 17.26 3.16 9.83
CA ILE A 53 16.79 2.05 10.67
C ILE A 53 15.41 1.55 10.18
N LYS A 54 14.48 2.47 9.91
CA LYS A 54 13.15 2.12 9.36
C LYS A 54 13.23 1.45 7.99
N GLN A 55 14.24 1.79 7.19
CA GLN A 55 14.50 1.10 5.92
C GLN A 55 15.15 -0.28 6.10
N GLY A 56 15.46 -0.66 7.35
CA GLY A 56 16.08 -1.94 7.67
C GLY A 56 17.54 -2.04 7.27
N LYS A 57 18.26 -0.91 7.18
CA LYS A 57 19.68 -0.89 6.81
C LYS A 57 20.55 -1.34 7.97
N ASN A 58 21.63 -2.05 7.64
CA ASN A 58 22.66 -2.39 8.60
C ASN A 58 23.58 -1.18 8.79
N ILE A 59 23.68 -0.72 10.03
CA ILE A 59 24.34 0.53 10.35
C ILE A 59 25.37 0.29 11.44
N ILE A 60 26.52 0.93 11.30
CA ILE A 60 27.54 1.08 12.34
C ILE A 60 27.71 2.57 12.58
N ILE A 61 27.56 2.99 13.81
CA ILE A 61 27.80 4.40 14.19
C ILE A 61 29.28 4.58 14.51
N ILE A 62 29.92 5.56 13.89
CA ILE A 62 31.29 5.94 14.14
C ILE A 62 31.30 7.33 14.77
N ILE A 63 31.75 7.43 16.00
CA ILE A 63 32.04 8.72 16.66
C ILE A 63 33.46 9.10 16.30
N ASN A 64 33.59 10.05 15.36
CA ASN A 64 34.85 10.58 14.90
C ASN A 64 35.33 11.74 15.79
N LYS A 65 36.61 12.11 15.66
CA LYS A 65 37.25 13.25 16.41
C LYS A 65 37.16 13.08 17.92
N ILE A 66 37.34 11.86 18.42
CA ILE A 66 37.30 11.62 19.88
C ILE A 66 38.45 12.28 20.64
N ASP A 67 39.48 12.75 19.94
CA ASP A 67 40.59 13.52 20.46
C ASP A 67 40.18 14.87 21.09
N ILE A 68 39.00 15.38 20.76
CA ILE A 68 38.47 16.62 21.34
C ILE A 68 37.65 16.38 22.60
N TRP A 69 37.37 15.12 22.96
CA TRP A 69 36.52 14.77 24.10
C TRP A 69 37.29 14.06 25.19
N GLY A 70 36.95 14.32 26.46
CA GLY A 70 37.45 13.55 27.58
C GLY A 70 36.91 12.11 27.61
N ARG A 71 37.65 11.19 28.26
CA ARG A 71 37.24 9.78 28.35
C ARG A 71 35.84 9.57 28.91
N ASP A 72 35.46 10.38 29.91
CA ASP A 72 34.12 10.27 30.51
C ASP A 72 33.03 10.91 29.64
N GLU A 73 33.37 11.98 28.92
CA GLU A 73 32.46 12.57 27.95
C GLU A 73 32.14 11.63 26.82
N ILE A 74 33.10 10.85 26.33
CA ILE A 74 32.88 9.82 25.32
C ILE A 74 31.90 8.76 25.80
N LYS A 75 31.94 8.34 27.07
CA LYS A 75 30.97 7.43 27.65
C LYS A 75 29.56 8.02 27.66
N ILE A 76 29.45 9.29 28.09
CA ILE A 76 28.18 10.03 28.12
C ILE A 76 27.60 10.14 26.72
N ILE A 77 28.41 10.51 25.71
CA ILE A 77 27.98 10.60 24.32
C ILE A 77 27.44 9.24 23.80
N LYS A 78 28.15 8.15 24.09
CA LYS A 78 27.71 6.80 23.71
C LYS A 78 26.36 6.44 24.36
N GLU A 79 26.18 6.75 25.63
CA GLU A 79 24.91 6.51 26.31
C GLU A 79 23.78 7.37 25.77
N ASN A 80 24.03 8.64 25.53
CA ASN A 80 23.06 9.55 24.93
C ASN A 80 22.60 9.05 23.53
N ILE A 81 23.53 8.61 22.71
CA ILE A 81 23.18 8.01 21.41
C ILE A 81 22.32 6.76 21.62
N ARG A 82 22.69 5.89 22.57
CA ARG A 82 21.91 4.66 22.84
C ARG A 82 20.49 4.93 23.33
N THR A 83 20.30 5.97 24.16
CA THR A 83 18.96 6.33 24.66
C THR A 83 18.06 6.91 23.57
N LYS A 84 18.65 7.56 22.56
CA LYS A 84 17.92 8.10 21.40
C LYS A 84 17.52 7.02 20.40
N LEU A 85 18.17 5.85 20.44
CA LEU A 85 17.86 4.74 19.55
C LEU A 85 16.65 3.92 20.05
N PRO A 86 15.91 3.26 19.16
CA PRO A 86 14.82 2.36 19.56
C PRO A 86 15.33 1.25 20.49
N ILE A 87 14.57 0.93 21.54
CA ILE A 87 14.95 0.02 22.63
C ILE A 87 15.45 -1.36 22.13
N ASN A 88 14.98 -1.80 20.98
CA ASN A 88 15.34 -3.11 20.41
C ASN A 88 16.50 -3.04 19.41
N CYS A 89 17.12 -1.87 19.18
CA CYS A 89 18.21 -1.69 18.23
C CYS A 89 19.55 -1.66 18.94
N LYS A 90 20.32 -2.76 18.81
CA LYS A 90 21.73 -2.82 19.29
C LYS A 90 22.68 -2.46 18.16
N ILE A 91 22.73 -1.19 17.78
CA ILE A 91 23.64 -0.70 16.74
C ILE A 91 25.04 -0.60 17.34
N PRO A 92 26.10 -1.15 16.68
CA PRO A 92 27.46 -1.01 17.13
C PRO A 92 27.89 0.47 17.06
N ILE A 93 28.54 0.95 18.12
CA ILE A 93 29.09 2.31 18.21
C ILE A 93 30.60 2.22 18.39
N ILE A 94 31.36 2.62 17.38
CA ILE A 94 32.81 2.62 17.35
C ILE A 94 33.31 4.04 17.48
N THR A 95 34.37 4.23 18.25
CA THR A 95 35.03 5.52 18.43
C THR A 95 36.29 5.60 17.57
N TYR A 96 36.56 6.77 16.96
CA TYR A 96 37.68 6.94 16.05
C TYR A 96 38.27 8.35 16.11
N SER A 97 39.59 8.45 16.01
CA SER A 97 40.31 9.73 15.78
C SER A 97 41.51 9.49 14.89
N ILE A 98 41.84 10.46 14.03
CA ILE A 98 43.02 10.42 13.15
C ILE A 98 44.23 11.03 13.88
N LYS A 99 44.01 11.98 14.80
CA LYS A 99 45.09 12.78 15.41
C LYS A 99 45.89 12.03 16.47
N ASP A 100 45.28 11.07 17.13
CA ASP A 100 45.88 10.42 18.28
C ASP A 100 46.23 8.97 17.91
N ASN A 101 47.54 8.70 17.74
CA ASN A 101 48.02 7.36 17.35
C ASN A 101 47.66 6.31 18.40
N ASP A 102 47.53 6.68 19.68
CA ASP A 102 47.12 5.78 20.77
C ASP A 102 45.60 5.55 20.80
N LEU A 103 44.82 6.50 20.27
CA LEU A 103 43.36 6.43 20.14
C LEU A 103 42.91 6.05 18.72
N CYS A 104 43.85 5.96 17.76
CA CYS A 104 43.58 5.64 16.37
C CYS A 104 43.27 4.14 16.22
N ASP A 105 41.98 3.83 16.37
CA ASP A 105 41.46 2.47 16.28
C ASP A 105 41.13 2.06 14.83
N THR A 106 41.96 2.50 13.82
CA THR A 106 41.84 2.02 12.45
C THR A 106 41.84 0.50 12.40
N ASN A 107 42.69 -0.14 13.20
CA ASN A 107 42.70 -1.59 13.35
C ASN A 107 41.41 -2.14 13.92
N LYS A 108 40.74 -1.42 14.83
CA LYS A 108 39.46 -1.87 15.37
C LYS A 108 38.35 -1.78 14.32
N ILE A 109 38.28 -0.69 13.57
CA ILE A 109 37.31 -0.56 12.47
C ILE A 109 37.56 -1.62 11.42
N TYR A 110 38.83 -1.79 10.99
CA TYR A 110 39.23 -2.79 10.02
C TYR A 110 38.91 -4.21 10.50
N ASN A 111 39.32 -4.55 11.72
CA ASN A 111 39.07 -5.87 12.31
C ASN A 111 37.57 -6.13 12.47
N TYR A 112 36.82 -5.13 12.93
CA TYR A 112 35.36 -5.27 13.03
C TYR A 112 34.72 -5.50 11.66
N LEU A 113 35.13 -4.72 10.66
CA LEU A 113 34.64 -4.84 9.27
C LEU A 113 35.01 -6.20 8.69
N ASN A 114 36.26 -6.62 8.85
CA ASN A 114 36.74 -7.89 8.33
C ASN A 114 36.03 -9.09 9.00
N ILE A 115 35.88 -9.08 10.32
CA ILE A 115 35.14 -10.11 11.05
C ILE A 115 33.67 -10.11 10.59
N THR A 116 33.04 -8.96 10.48
CA THR A 116 31.63 -8.83 10.08
C THR A 116 31.43 -9.31 8.64
N LEU A 117 32.26 -8.89 7.71
CA LEU A 117 32.13 -9.26 6.31
C LEU A 117 32.45 -10.74 6.08
N ASN A 118 33.47 -11.30 6.73
CA ASN A 118 33.78 -12.72 6.62
C ASN A 118 32.71 -13.62 7.24
N ARG A 119 32.10 -13.17 8.33
CA ARG A 119 31.09 -13.95 9.06
C ARG A 119 29.71 -13.84 8.44
N ILE A 120 29.24 -12.64 8.16
CA ILE A 120 27.84 -12.40 7.76
C ILE A 120 27.70 -11.67 6.41
N GLY A 121 28.78 -11.36 5.72
CA GLY A 121 28.73 -10.53 4.51
C GLY A 121 27.86 -11.12 3.40
N TYR A 122 27.89 -12.45 3.22
CA TYR A 122 27.02 -13.12 2.26
C TYR A 122 25.53 -13.01 2.65
N SER A 123 25.24 -13.14 3.94
CA SER A 123 23.88 -12.99 4.49
C SER A 123 23.39 -11.55 4.37
N LEU A 124 24.27 -10.55 4.54
CA LEU A 124 23.96 -9.13 4.33
C LEU A 124 23.55 -8.86 2.88
N LEU A 125 24.31 -9.38 1.93
CA LEU A 125 24.03 -9.23 0.49
C LEU A 125 22.69 -9.84 0.11
N ILE A 126 22.41 -11.08 0.54
CA ILE A 126 21.11 -11.73 0.30
C ILE A 126 19.98 -10.92 0.95
N TYR A 127 20.16 -10.48 2.18
CA TYR A 127 19.17 -9.70 2.90
C TYR A 127 18.84 -8.38 2.20
N ASN A 128 19.87 -7.63 1.78
CA ASN A 128 19.68 -6.36 1.08
C ASN A 128 19.01 -6.55 -0.29
N THR A 129 19.48 -7.53 -1.07
CA THR A 129 18.86 -7.89 -2.36
C THR A 129 17.40 -8.24 -2.19
N TYR A 130 17.07 -9.02 -1.16
CA TYR A 130 15.70 -9.37 -0.87
C TYR A 130 14.85 -8.16 -0.46
N GLN A 131 15.40 -7.24 0.34
CA GLN A 131 14.72 -6.00 0.69
C GLN A 131 14.42 -5.13 -0.54
N LEU A 132 15.42 -4.96 -1.43
CA LEU A 132 15.25 -4.22 -2.66
C LEU A 132 14.16 -4.82 -3.55
N ALA A 133 14.18 -6.14 -3.73
CA ALA A 133 13.16 -6.87 -4.48
C ALA A 133 11.76 -6.69 -3.86
N ASN A 134 11.66 -6.76 -2.55
CA ASN A 134 10.40 -6.58 -1.83
C ASN A 134 9.85 -5.15 -1.93
N ASN A 135 10.72 -4.15 -1.78
CA ASN A 135 10.36 -2.74 -1.95
C ASN A 135 9.89 -2.45 -3.39
N LEU A 136 10.61 -3.00 -4.38
CA LEU A 136 10.22 -2.88 -5.79
C LEU A 136 8.86 -3.54 -6.05
N ALA A 137 8.68 -4.77 -5.59
CA ALA A 137 7.41 -5.49 -5.71
C ALA A 137 6.25 -4.72 -5.07
N TYR A 138 6.52 -4.10 -3.91
CA TYR A 138 5.55 -3.24 -3.23
C TYR A 138 5.18 -2.02 -4.06
N ASN A 139 6.15 -1.27 -4.56
CA ASN A 139 5.92 -0.08 -5.39
C ASN A 139 5.15 -0.41 -6.67
N ILE A 140 5.49 -1.53 -7.31
CA ILE A 140 4.77 -2.04 -8.49
C ILE A 140 3.32 -2.39 -8.12
N LYS A 141 3.10 -3.04 -6.98
CA LYS A 141 1.76 -3.39 -6.49
C LYS A 141 0.92 -2.13 -6.25
N GLU A 142 1.48 -1.15 -5.57
CA GLU A 142 0.80 0.13 -5.30
C GLU A 142 0.43 0.86 -6.60
N ALA A 143 1.38 1.01 -7.51
CA ALA A 143 1.14 1.63 -8.82
C ALA A 143 0.05 0.90 -9.62
N ARG A 144 0.03 -0.45 -9.56
CA ARG A 144 -1.02 -1.27 -10.18
C ARG A 144 -2.38 -1.03 -9.53
N LEU A 145 -2.45 -0.91 -8.22
CA LEU A 145 -3.71 -0.67 -7.50
C LEU A 145 -4.30 0.70 -7.84
N ILE A 146 -3.47 1.74 -7.92
CA ILE A 146 -3.90 3.08 -8.35
C ILE A 146 -4.49 3.04 -9.76
N LYS A 147 -3.79 2.41 -10.72
CA LYS A 147 -4.30 2.25 -12.08
C LYS A 147 -5.58 1.41 -12.15
N ARG A 148 -5.68 0.37 -11.33
CA ARG A 148 -6.88 -0.48 -11.24
C ARG A 148 -8.06 0.29 -10.66
N LYS A 149 -7.86 1.14 -9.66
CA LYS A 149 -8.88 2.03 -9.11
C LYS A 149 -9.49 2.92 -10.20
N GLN A 150 -8.65 3.60 -10.99
CA GLN A 150 -9.12 4.47 -12.08
C GLN A 150 -9.93 3.69 -13.13
N LYS A 151 -9.44 2.51 -13.52
CA LYS A 151 -10.16 1.64 -14.47
C LYS A 151 -11.48 1.12 -13.87
N ALA A 152 -11.50 0.76 -12.59
CA ALA A 152 -12.71 0.32 -11.90
C ALA A 152 -13.76 1.44 -11.85
N GLN A 153 -13.37 2.67 -11.54
CA GLN A 153 -14.27 3.84 -11.59
C GLN A 153 -14.87 4.02 -12.97
N SER A 154 -14.06 3.94 -14.04
CA SER A 154 -14.52 4.03 -15.41
C SER A 154 -15.49 2.91 -15.78
N LEU A 155 -15.19 1.67 -15.40
CA LEU A 155 -16.09 0.52 -15.63
C LEU A 155 -17.42 0.70 -14.91
N ILE A 156 -17.40 1.02 -13.62
CA ILE A 156 -18.61 1.26 -12.83
C ILE A 156 -19.45 2.37 -13.46
N GLY A 157 -18.80 3.46 -13.91
CA GLY A 157 -19.48 4.55 -14.61
C GLY A 157 -20.17 4.08 -15.90
N LYS A 158 -19.47 3.33 -16.76
CA LYS A 158 -20.00 2.80 -18.01
C LYS A 158 -21.21 1.87 -17.80
N PHE A 159 -21.10 0.93 -16.86
CA PHE A 159 -22.20 0.01 -16.55
C PHE A 159 -23.39 0.72 -15.90
N ALA A 160 -23.13 1.71 -15.06
CA ALA A 160 -24.18 2.52 -14.44
C ALA A 160 -24.95 3.34 -15.49
N THR A 161 -24.26 3.98 -16.44
CA THR A 161 -24.91 4.71 -17.52
C THR A 161 -25.65 3.78 -18.48
N LEU A 162 -25.06 2.63 -18.84
CA LEU A 162 -25.72 1.63 -19.68
C LEU A 162 -27.02 1.13 -19.05
N LYS A 163 -26.99 0.83 -17.74
CA LYS A 163 -28.16 0.39 -16.99
C LYS A 163 -29.21 1.50 -16.90
N ALA A 164 -28.79 2.70 -16.60
CA ALA A 164 -29.71 3.86 -16.53
C ALA A 164 -30.42 4.13 -17.86
N SER A 165 -29.68 4.08 -18.97
CA SER A 165 -30.28 4.27 -20.30
C SER A 165 -31.22 3.14 -20.68
N SER A 166 -30.90 1.88 -20.35
CA SER A 166 -31.79 0.74 -20.61
C SER A 166 -33.12 0.86 -19.83
N VAL A 167 -33.02 1.30 -18.56
CA VAL A 167 -34.21 1.53 -17.72
C VAL A 167 -35.06 2.70 -18.23
N ALA A 168 -34.43 3.79 -18.70
CA ALA A 168 -35.13 4.95 -19.23
C ALA A 168 -35.92 4.64 -20.51
N LEU A 169 -35.33 3.81 -21.40
CA LEU A 169 -35.88 3.50 -22.72
C LEU A 169 -36.88 2.34 -22.70
N ASN A 170 -36.92 1.53 -21.67
CA ASN A 170 -37.73 0.31 -21.64
C ASN A 170 -39.06 0.52 -20.92
N PRO A 171 -40.22 0.38 -21.61
CA PRO A 171 -41.53 0.48 -20.94
C PRO A 171 -41.97 -0.79 -20.22
N MET A 172 -41.27 -1.93 -20.39
CA MET A 172 -41.68 -3.23 -19.84
C MET A 172 -40.86 -3.68 -18.64
N ILE A 173 -41.54 -3.97 -17.52
CA ILE A 173 -40.97 -4.25 -16.19
C ILE A 173 -40.16 -5.54 -16.14
N PHE A 174 -40.56 -6.60 -16.87
CA PHE A 174 -39.93 -7.91 -16.76
C PHE A 174 -38.53 -7.98 -17.38
N ILE A 175 -38.24 -7.15 -18.40
CA ILE A 175 -36.92 -7.05 -19.00
C ILE A 175 -35.96 -6.29 -18.07
N ASP A 176 -36.48 -5.37 -17.26
CA ASP A 176 -35.66 -4.55 -16.33
C ASP A 176 -35.02 -5.35 -15.20
N ILE A 177 -35.72 -6.33 -14.61
CA ILE A 177 -35.21 -7.09 -13.46
C ILE A 177 -34.17 -8.12 -13.90
N ALA A 178 -34.46 -8.90 -14.95
CA ALA A 178 -33.52 -9.91 -15.46
C ALA A 178 -32.31 -9.26 -16.14
N GLY A 179 -32.53 -8.21 -16.95
CA GLY A 179 -31.46 -7.44 -17.60
C GLY A 179 -30.59 -6.67 -16.62
N SER A 180 -31.19 -6.12 -15.57
CA SER A 180 -30.49 -5.42 -14.50
C SER A 180 -29.55 -6.34 -13.72
N ALA A 181 -30.00 -7.55 -13.33
CA ALA A 181 -29.17 -8.52 -12.62
C ALA A 181 -28.04 -9.08 -13.51
N THR A 182 -28.27 -9.22 -14.81
CA THR A 182 -27.21 -9.64 -15.75
C THR A 182 -26.14 -8.57 -15.91
N LEU A 183 -26.52 -7.27 -16.04
CA LEU A 183 -25.56 -6.17 -16.12
C LEU A 183 -24.71 -6.05 -14.84
N ASP A 184 -25.31 -6.17 -13.67
CA ASP A 184 -24.59 -6.13 -12.39
C ASP A 184 -23.64 -7.34 -12.26
N THR A 185 -24.05 -8.52 -12.72
CA THR A 185 -23.20 -9.72 -12.75
C THR A 185 -22.02 -9.56 -13.72
N LEU A 186 -22.26 -8.98 -14.90
CA LEU A 186 -21.20 -8.65 -15.85
C LEU A 186 -20.23 -7.63 -15.29
N LEU A 187 -20.71 -6.58 -14.62
CA LEU A 187 -19.87 -5.62 -13.94
C LEU A 187 -18.97 -6.30 -12.91
N ILE A 188 -19.50 -7.16 -12.05
CA ILE A 188 -18.72 -7.93 -11.05
C ILE A 188 -17.68 -8.80 -11.74
N ASN A 189 -18.00 -9.48 -12.83
CA ASN A 189 -17.06 -10.28 -13.58
C ASN A 189 -15.92 -9.43 -14.19
N GLU A 190 -16.23 -8.29 -14.76
CA GLU A 190 -15.21 -7.39 -15.32
C GLU A 190 -14.33 -6.78 -14.21
N LEU A 191 -14.91 -6.40 -13.07
CA LEU A 191 -14.15 -5.97 -11.90
C LEU A 191 -13.24 -7.09 -11.38
N SER A 192 -13.71 -8.33 -11.31
CA SER A 192 -12.88 -9.45 -10.85
C SER A 192 -11.70 -9.72 -11.78
N LYS A 193 -11.89 -9.66 -13.10
CA LYS A 193 -10.79 -9.74 -14.07
C LYS A 193 -9.78 -8.61 -13.88
N LEU A 194 -10.27 -7.37 -13.67
CA LEU A 194 -9.41 -6.21 -13.45
C LEU A 194 -8.51 -6.37 -12.22
N TYR A 195 -9.03 -6.96 -11.15
CA TYR A 195 -8.26 -7.24 -9.92
C TYR A 195 -7.48 -8.57 -9.97
N GLY A 196 -7.54 -9.30 -11.09
CA GLY A 196 -6.77 -10.52 -11.31
C GLY A 196 -7.38 -11.78 -10.69
N LEU A 197 -8.66 -11.73 -10.33
CA LEU A 197 -9.41 -12.89 -9.85
C LEU A 197 -10.20 -13.52 -11.01
N LYS A 198 -10.02 -14.84 -11.21
CA LYS A 198 -10.86 -15.61 -12.13
C LYS A 198 -12.13 -16.04 -11.41
N MET A 199 -13.20 -15.26 -11.55
CA MET A 199 -14.49 -15.55 -10.93
C MET A 199 -15.42 -16.23 -11.95
N LYS A 200 -16.06 -17.33 -11.57
CA LYS A 200 -17.13 -17.97 -12.37
C LYS A 200 -18.42 -17.17 -12.20
N SER A 201 -19.29 -17.15 -13.22
CA SER A 201 -20.58 -16.42 -13.18
C SER A 201 -21.43 -16.79 -11.95
N LYS A 202 -21.43 -18.06 -11.53
CA LYS A 202 -22.12 -18.49 -10.30
C LYS A 202 -21.60 -17.78 -9.03
N SER A 203 -20.29 -17.61 -8.93
CA SER A 203 -19.67 -16.89 -7.80
C SER A 203 -19.95 -15.39 -7.86
N ALA A 204 -20.02 -14.79 -9.04
CA ALA A 204 -20.40 -13.39 -9.20
C ALA A 204 -21.87 -13.16 -8.80
N ILE A 205 -22.78 -14.05 -9.16
CA ILE A 205 -24.19 -14.01 -8.72
C ILE A 205 -24.29 -14.18 -7.21
N SER A 206 -23.51 -15.10 -6.61
CA SER A 206 -23.50 -15.29 -5.16
C SER A 206 -22.99 -14.02 -4.44
N LEU A 207 -21.96 -13.39 -4.98
CA LEU A 207 -21.45 -12.12 -4.46
C LEU A 207 -22.49 -11.01 -4.59
N LEU A 208 -23.16 -10.89 -5.73
CA LEU A 208 -24.24 -9.93 -5.93
C LEU A 208 -25.36 -10.13 -4.92
N LYS A 209 -25.77 -11.37 -4.70
CA LYS A 209 -26.79 -11.72 -3.68
C LYS A 209 -26.33 -11.30 -2.28
N SER A 210 -25.12 -11.63 -1.87
CA SER A 210 -24.59 -11.27 -0.54
C SER A 210 -24.53 -9.75 -0.34
N LEU A 211 -24.08 -9.00 -1.35
CA LEU A 211 -24.03 -7.54 -1.32
C LEU A 211 -25.44 -6.91 -1.23
N SER A 212 -26.41 -7.49 -1.95
CA SER A 212 -27.80 -7.03 -1.91
C SER A 212 -28.48 -7.36 -0.58
N PHE A 213 -28.17 -8.51 0.03
CA PHE A 213 -28.74 -8.95 1.31
C PHE A 213 -28.17 -8.15 2.49
N ASN A 214 -26.86 -7.92 2.51
CA ASN A 214 -26.20 -7.16 3.58
C ASN A 214 -26.57 -5.66 3.55
N ASN A 215 -27.10 -5.16 2.43
CA ASN A 215 -27.64 -3.82 2.30
C ASN A 215 -29.17 -3.85 2.14
N ILE A 216 -29.86 -4.55 3.01
CA ILE A 216 -31.34 -4.74 3.02
C ILE A 216 -32.07 -3.41 2.84
N LEU A 217 -31.58 -2.33 3.42
CA LEU A 217 -32.18 -0.99 3.29
C LEU A 217 -32.18 -0.49 1.83
N LEU A 218 -31.13 -0.78 1.05
CA LEU A 218 -31.04 -0.42 -0.37
C LEU A 218 -31.92 -1.32 -1.25
N GLY A 219 -32.02 -2.60 -0.92
CA GLY A 219 -32.83 -3.56 -1.68
C GLY A 219 -34.32 -3.33 -1.53
N ILE A 220 -34.81 -3.10 -0.31
CA ILE A 220 -36.25 -2.91 -0.03
C ILE A 220 -36.75 -1.58 -0.60
N THR A 221 -35.96 -0.49 -0.41
CA THR A 221 -36.31 0.81 -0.97
C THR A 221 -36.32 0.82 -2.50
N GLN A 222 -35.37 0.10 -3.15
CA GLN A 222 -35.35 -0.04 -4.60
C GLN A 222 -36.58 -0.76 -5.14
N ILE A 223 -36.94 -1.92 -4.58
CA ILE A 223 -38.09 -2.72 -5.04
C ILE A 223 -39.37 -1.92 -4.87
N SER A 224 -39.54 -1.23 -3.73
CA SER A 224 -40.72 -0.43 -3.44
C SER A 224 -40.85 0.78 -4.37
N ILE A 225 -39.77 1.53 -4.59
CA ILE A 225 -39.75 2.70 -5.46
C ILE A 225 -39.93 2.29 -6.92
N HIS A 226 -39.23 1.24 -7.39
CA HIS A 226 -39.40 0.74 -8.75
C HIS A 226 -40.82 0.22 -9.01
N SER A 227 -41.43 -0.47 -8.02
CA SER A 227 -42.82 -0.94 -8.14
C SER A 227 -43.79 0.22 -8.26
N SER A 228 -43.63 1.27 -7.46
CA SER A 228 -44.50 2.47 -7.49
C SER A 228 -44.38 3.20 -8.83
N PHE A 229 -43.14 3.43 -9.32
CA PHE A 229 -42.93 4.08 -10.60
C PHE A 229 -43.43 3.25 -11.79
N ASN A 230 -43.34 1.93 -11.69
CA ASN A 230 -43.83 1.02 -12.73
C ASN A 230 -45.35 1.01 -12.79
N LEU A 231 -46.06 1.14 -11.65
CA LEU A 231 -47.50 1.31 -11.63
C LEU A 231 -47.93 2.60 -12.31
N ILE A 232 -47.24 3.72 -12.04
CA ILE A 232 -47.51 5.01 -12.68
C ILE A 232 -47.32 4.92 -14.20
N LYS A 233 -46.22 4.29 -14.68
CA LYS A 233 -45.95 4.08 -16.11
C LYS A 233 -47.06 3.24 -16.77
N LYS A 234 -47.50 2.13 -16.16
CA LYS A 234 -48.56 1.28 -16.67
C LYS A 234 -49.90 2.04 -16.76
N MET A 235 -50.25 2.73 -15.69
CA MET A 235 -51.52 3.53 -15.70
C MET A 235 -51.47 4.60 -16.75
N SER A 236 -50.35 5.30 -16.93
CA SER A 236 -50.18 6.33 -17.97
C SER A 236 -50.33 5.74 -19.38
N LEU A 237 -49.82 4.56 -19.66
CA LEU A 237 -49.94 3.86 -20.96
C LEU A 237 -51.35 3.39 -21.21
N ILE A 238 -52.04 2.84 -20.19
CA ILE A 238 -53.44 2.35 -20.32
C ILE A 238 -54.40 3.53 -20.57
N LEU A 239 -54.16 4.68 -19.96
CA LEU A 239 -54.98 5.85 -20.10
C LEU A 239 -54.67 6.73 -21.34
N ALA A 240 -53.55 6.47 -22.02
CA ALA A 240 -53.08 7.24 -23.18
C ALA A 240 -54.11 7.34 -24.30
N PRO A 241 -54.83 6.25 -24.71
CA PRO A 241 -55.86 6.32 -25.74
C PRO A 241 -57.07 7.21 -25.36
N PHE A 242 -57.39 7.23 -24.03
CA PHE A 242 -58.57 7.96 -23.54
C PHE A 242 -58.29 9.43 -23.28
N THR A 243 -57.02 9.83 -23.13
CA THR A 243 -56.62 11.18 -22.77
C THR A 243 -55.89 11.92 -23.89
N SER A 244 -56.01 11.41 -25.14
CA SER A 244 -55.29 11.97 -26.30
C SER A 244 -53.80 12.17 -26.06
N GLY A 245 -53.19 11.27 -25.27
CA GLY A 245 -51.76 11.31 -24.96
C GLY A 245 -51.36 12.16 -23.76
N LEU A 246 -52.25 12.95 -23.15
CA LEU A 246 -51.96 13.76 -21.96
C LEU A 246 -51.52 12.94 -20.76
N SER A 247 -51.99 11.68 -20.62
CA SER A 247 -51.57 10.77 -19.56
C SER A 247 -50.10 10.29 -19.71
N LEU A 248 -49.45 10.54 -20.83
CA LEU A 248 -48.04 10.27 -21.04
C LEU A 248 -47.12 11.35 -20.47
N MET A 249 -47.65 12.51 -20.09
CA MET A 249 -46.87 13.59 -19.49
C MET A 249 -46.02 13.13 -18.26
N PRO A 250 -46.55 12.29 -17.34
CA PRO A 250 -45.74 11.82 -16.20
C PRO A 250 -44.68 10.78 -16.58
N TYR A 251 -44.74 10.21 -17.80
CA TYR A 251 -43.82 9.13 -18.21
C TYR A 251 -42.37 9.58 -18.26
N GLY A 252 -42.08 10.77 -18.79
CA GLY A 252 -40.75 11.35 -18.91
C GLY A 252 -40.07 11.54 -17.54
N PRO A 253 -40.65 12.28 -16.59
CA PRO A 253 -40.10 12.47 -15.24
C PRO A 253 -39.91 11.18 -14.49
N VAL A 254 -40.83 10.19 -14.59
CA VAL A 254 -40.71 8.88 -13.96
C VAL A 254 -39.57 8.05 -14.56
N ALA A 255 -39.40 8.08 -15.87
CA ALA A 255 -38.31 7.41 -16.56
C ALA A 255 -36.94 7.96 -16.12
N ILE A 256 -36.83 9.29 -16.02
CA ILE A 256 -35.63 9.98 -15.53
C ILE A 256 -35.33 9.60 -14.07
N ALA A 257 -36.34 9.59 -13.19
CA ALA A 257 -36.19 9.21 -11.80
C ALA A 257 -35.73 7.74 -11.65
N GLN A 258 -36.30 6.81 -12.42
CA GLN A 258 -35.88 5.40 -12.43
C GLN A 258 -34.45 5.25 -12.95
N ALA A 259 -34.06 5.95 -14.00
CA ALA A 259 -32.71 5.95 -14.54
C ALA A 259 -31.70 6.47 -13.50
N ALA A 260 -32.04 7.55 -12.78
CA ALA A 260 -31.20 8.11 -11.72
C ALA A 260 -30.99 7.12 -10.57
N ILE A 261 -32.04 6.40 -10.16
CA ILE A 261 -31.98 5.37 -9.15
C ILE A 261 -31.11 4.19 -9.63
N ALA A 262 -31.31 3.72 -10.86
CA ALA A 262 -30.54 2.65 -11.46
C ALA A 262 -29.04 3.01 -11.54
N LEU A 263 -28.73 4.24 -11.93
CA LEU A 263 -27.36 4.75 -11.99
C LEU A 263 -26.70 4.77 -10.61
N HIS A 264 -27.40 5.33 -9.62
CA HIS A 264 -26.88 5.45 -8.25
C HIS A 264 -26.63 4.10 -7.61
N THR A 265 -27.56 3.19 -7.72
CA THR A 265 -27.47 1.84 -7.13
C THR A 265 -26.40 0.98 -7.79
N THR A 266 -26.25 1.07 -9.12
CA THR A 266 -25.15 0.37 -9.80
C THR A 266 -23.79 0.90 -9.36
N LYS A 267 -23.66 2.22 -9.14
CA LYS A 267 -22.42 2.79 -8.58
C LYS A 267 -22.12 2.26 -7.18
N ILE A 268 -23.12 2.15 -6.30
CA ILE A 268 -22.94 1.60 -4.96
C ILE A 268 -22.56 0.11 -5.02
N ILE A 269 -23.30 -0.69 -5.77
CA ILE A 269 -23.01 -2.12 -5.95
C ILE A 269 -21.61 -2.32 -6.51
N GLY A 270 -21.24 -1.54 -7.53
CA GLY A 270 -19.92 -1.59 -8.14
C GLY A 270 -18.79 -1.26 -7.15
N LYS A 271 -18.97 -0.25 -6.30
CA LYS A 271 -17.98 0.11 -5.26
C LYS A 271 -17.87 -0.97 -4.19
N LEU A 272 -18.97 -1.50 -3.70
CA LEU A 272 -18.99 -2.58 -2.72
C LEU A 272 -18.37 -3.87 -3.28
N ALA A 273 -18.70 -4.21 -4.53
CA ALA A 273 -18.11 -5.35 -5.22
C ALA A 273 -16.59 -5.17 -5.39
N ALA A 274 -16.15 -3.98 -5.81
CA ALA A 274 -14.73 -3.69 -5.97
C ALA A 274 -13.97 -3.80 -4.64
N LYS A 275 -14.56 -3.35 -3.53
CA LYS A 275 -14.02 -3.49 -2.17
C LYS A 275 -13.83 -4.96 -1.80
N GLU A 276 -14.88 -5.75 -1.89
CA GLU A 276 -14.88 -7.18 -1.56
C GLU A 276 -13.89 -7.98 -2.44
N ILE A 277 -13.85 -7.70 -3.75
CA ILE A 277 -12.92 -8.32 -4.68
C ILE A 277 -11.48 -7.95 -4.35
N LEU A 278 -11.22 -6.67 -4.00
CA LEU A 278 -9.90 -6.20 -3.59
C LEU A 278 -9.45 -6.93 -2.32
N GLU A 279 -10.28 -7.00 -1.29
CA GLU A 279 -9.98 -7.70 -0.04
C GLU A 279 -9.66 -9.19 -0.30
N ARG A 280 -10.47 -9.88 -1.08
CA ARG A 280 -10.22 -11.28 -1.46
C ARG A 280 -8.94 -11.45 -2.26
N SER A 281 -8.58 -10.50 -3.13
CA SER A 281 -7.34 -10.54 -3.90
C SER A 281 -6.09 -10.36 -3.03
N MET A 282 -6.22 -9.68 -1.90
CA MET A 282 -5.12 -9.43 -0.96
C MET A 282 -4.82 -10.64 -0.05
N ILE A 283 -5.83 -11.43 0.31
CA ILE A 283 -5.67 -12.63 1.15
C ILE A 283 -4.78 -13.68 0.46
N ASN A 284 -4.81 -13.75 -0.87
CA ASN A 284 -4.03 -14.72 -1.65
C ASN A 284 -2.59 -14.28 -1.94
N ASN A 285 -2.15 -13.12 -1.49
CA ASN A 285 -0.77 -12.68 -1.68
C ASN A 285 0.11 -13.31 -0.61
N LEU A 286 0.82 -14.38 -1.02
CA LEU A 286 1.84 -15.09 -0.27
C LEU A 286 2.81 -14.13 0.41
N GLU A 287 3.07 -14.41 1.67
CA GLU A 287 3.96 -13.66 2.54
C GLU A 287 5.42 -13.84 2.10
N PRO A 288 6.07 -12.87 1.47
CA PRO A 288 7.51 -12.91 1.24
C PRO A 288 8.30 -12.92 2.56
N PHE A 289 7.67 -12.58 3.67
CA PHE A 289 8.25 -12.46 5.00
C PHE A 289 8.76 -13.75 5.63
N LYS A 290 8.22 -14.93 5.28
CA LYS A 290 8.68 -16.20 5.88
C LYS A 290 10.15 -16.50 5.59
N ASN A 291 10.60 -16.18 4.38
CA ASN A 291 11.99 -16.41 3.99
C ASN A 291 12.95 -15.42 4.69
N ILE A 292 12.55 -14.14 4.84
CA ILE A 292 13.33 -13.18 5.62
C ILE A 292 13.40 -13.61 7.09
N GLN A 293 12.28 -14.02 7.67
CA GLN A 293 12.26 -14.51 9.05
C GLN A 293 13.23 -15.69 9.27
N GLN A 294 13.28 -16.62 8.32
CA GLN A 294 14.22 -17.76 8.41
C GLN A 294 15.69 -17.32 8.35
N ILE A 295 16.03 -16.36 7.51
CA ILE A 295 17.40 -15.80 7.42
C ILE A 295 17.74 -15.09 8.73
N ILE A 296 16.82 -14.30 9.25
CA ILE A 296 16.95 -13.57 10.52
C ILE A 296 17.14 -14.51 11.70
N TYR A 297 16.43 -15.63 11.76
CA TYR A 297 16.59 -16.62 12.83
C TYR A 297 17.94 -17.31 12.80
N LYS A 298 18.52 -17.49 11.62
CA LYS A 298 19.84 -18.12 11.48
C LYS A 298 21.00 -17.19 11.85
N GLU A 299 20.84 -15.89 11.65
CA GLU A 299 21.88 -14.89 11.84
C GLU A 299 21.39 -13.74 12.73
N PRO A 300 21.43 -13.92 14.07
CA PRO A 300 20.88 -12.95 15.02
C PRO A 300 21.57 -11.58 15.01
N GLU A 301 22.76 -11.44 14.43
CA GLU A 301 23.50 -10.17 14.35
C GLU A 301 23.03 -9.25 13.22
N ILE A 302 22.40 -9.79 12.18
CA ILE A 302 21.71 -9.00 11.14
C ILE A 302 20.46 -8.31 11.72
N LEU A 303 20.13 -8.65 12.96
CA LEU A 303 18.80 -8.53 13.55
C LEU A 303 18.40 -7.17 14.06
N CYS A 304 19.34 -6.26 14.35
CA CYS A 304 18.97 -5.09 15.13
C CYS A 304 18.07 -4.13 14.36
N SER A 305 18.39 -3.87 13.11
CA SER A 305 17.56 -3.05 12.21
C SER A 305 16.42 -3.84 11.58
N SER A 306 16.62 -5.14 11.31
CA SER A 306 15.62 -6.00 10.65
C SER A 306 14.40 -6.32 11.51
N LYS A 307 14.54 -6.51 12.82
CA LYS A 307 13.39 -6.68 13.73
C LYS A 307 12.48 -5.46 13.75
N TYR A 308 13.07 -4.28 13.74
CA TYR A 308 12.29 -3.04 13.69
C TYR A 308 11.54 -2.91 12.36
N PHE A 309 12.19 -3.24 11.24
CA PHE A 309 11.59 -3.23 9.91
C PHE A 309 10.43 -4.23 9.78
N ILE A 310 10.61 -5.47 10.26
CA ILE A 310 9.54 -6.48 10.24
C ILE A 310 8.34 -6.04 11.06
N ASN A 311 8.56 -5.48 12.24
CA ASN A 311 7.47 -4.98 13.08
C ASN A 311 6.80 -3.73 12.49
N SER A 312 7.55 -2.86 11.81
CA SER A 312 7.00 -1.68 11.15
C SER A 312 6.19 -2.03 9.90
N GLN A 313 6.50 -3.13 9.22
CA GLN A 313 5.73 -3.60 8.04
C GLN A 313 4.43 -4.36 8.41
N LYS A 314 4.27 -4.80 9.65
CA LYS A 314 2.99 -5.34 10.16
C LYS A 314 1.89 -4.27 10.30
N PHE A 315 2.17 -3.03 9.89
CA PHE A 315 1.17 -1.98 9.89
C PHE A 315 -0.03 -2.39 9.04
N ASN A 316 -1.18 -2.40 9.67
CA ASN A 316 -2.50 -2.45 9.06
C ASN A 316 -2.59 -1.33 8.02
N ARG A 317 -2.21 -1.61 6.77
CA ARG A 317 -2.34 -0.63 5.70
C ARG A 317 -3.81 -0.55 5.33
N ASP A 318 -4.36 0.61 5.52
CA ASP A 318 -5.72 0.91 5.10
C ASP A 318 -5.79 0.87 3.57
N TYR A 319 -6.29 -0.23 3.03
CA TYR A 319 -6.52 -0.40 1.60
C TYR A 319 -7.74 0.37 1.10
N SER A 320 -8.46 1.09 1.97
CA SER A 320 -9.62 1.91 1.61
C SER A 320 -9.26 2.96 0.55
N ILE A 321 -8.01 3.44 0.54
CA ILE A 321 -7.47 4.39 -0.45
C ILE A 321 -7.58 3.87 -1.89
N PHE A 322 -7.55 2.54 -2.09
CA PHE A 322 -7.59 1.89 -3.41
C PHE A 322 -8.99 1.45 -3.86
N ILE A 323 -10.01 1.71 -3.04
CA ILE A 323 -11.40 1.46 -3.38
C ILE A 323 -11.87 2.58 -4.33
N PRO A 324 -12.56 2.25 -5.43
CA PRO A 324 -13.04 3.21 -6.43
C PRO A 324 -14.18 4.10 -5.93
#